data_5cc62f5c829b8aa1e75c086f2403f3f1
#
_entry.id   5cc62f5c829b8aa1e75c086f2403f3f1
#
_cell.length_a   1.000
_cell.length_b   1.000
_cell.length_c   1.000
_cell.angle_alpha   90.00
_cell.angle_beta   90.00
_cell.angle_gamma   90.00
#
_symmetry.space_group_name_H-M   'P 1'
#
loop_
_entity.id
_entity.type
_entity.pdbx_description
1 polymer ?
#
loop_
_entity_poly.entity_id
_entity_poly.type
_entity_poly.pdbx_seq_one_letter_code
_entity_poly.pdbx_strand_id
1 'polypeptide(L)'
;MYVVATAGHVDHGKSTLVRALTEMDPDRWEEEKRRGLTIDLGFAWTTLPSGADVAFVDVPGHEKFLGNMLAGVGPAPVVLFVVAADEGWQAQSTDHRDALRALGVEHGIIVLTRSDRATVDRTAEIRAELADTPLADAP
;
A
#
# COMPACT_ATOMS: atom_id res chain seq x y z
N MET A 1 -9.95 -17.06 3.76
CA MET A 1 -8.92 -16.22 3.10
C MET A 1 -9.14 -14.76 3.47
N TYR A 2 -8.08 -14.11 3.87
CA TYR A 2 -8.12 -12.67 4.14
C TYR A 2 -7.63 -11.90 2.91
N VAL A 3 -8.26 -10.77 2.62
CA VAL A 3 -7.87 -9.91 1.50
C VAL A 3 -7.28 -8.61 2.04
N VAL A 4 -6.09 -8.26 1.56
CA VAL A 4 -5.35 -7.07 1.96
C VAL A 4 -4.99 -6.27 0.71
N ALA A 5 -5.32 -4.99 0.69
CA ALA A 5 -4.92 -4.09 -0.39
C ALA A 5 -3.73 -3.25 0.04
N THR A 6 -2.89 -2.87 -0.92
CA THR A 6 -1.84 -1.88 -0.69
C THR A 6 -2.37 -0.47 -0.95
N ALA A 7 -1.77 0.52 -0.32
CA ALA A 7 -2.00 1.94 -0.60
C ALA A 7 -0.71 2.71 -0.36
N GLY A 8 -0.57 3.86 -1.00
CA GLY A 8 0.60 4.72 -0.84
C GLY A 8 1.09 5.30 -2.16
N HIS A 9 2.04 6.21 -2.05
CA HIS A 9 2.61 6.94 -3.18
C HIS A 9 3.32 6.00 -4.18
N VAL A 10 3.38 6.39 -5.44
CA VAL A 10 4.15 5.69 -6.47
C VAL A 10 5.63 5.55 -6.03
N ASP A 11 6.25 4.44 -6.38
CA ASP A 11 7.65 4.13 -6.05
C ASP A 11 8.00 4.04 -4.56
N HIS A 12 7.02 3.95 -3.67
CA HIS A 12 7.25 3.74 -2.24
C HIS A 12 7.40 2.27 -1.85
N GLY A 13 7.38 1.36 -2.82
CA GLY A 13 7.73 -0.04 -2.60
C GLY A 13 6.56 -0.96 -2.28
N LYS A 14 5.32 -0.62 -2.70
CA LYS A 14 4.14 -1.47 -2.51
C LYS A 14 4.31 -2.85 -3.17
N SER A 15 4.62 -2.87 -4.45
CA SER A 15 4.83 -4.11 -5.20
C SER A 15 6.02 -4.90 -4.67
N THR A 16 7.10 -4.21 -4.29
CA THR A 16 8.28 -4.83 -3.67
C THR A 16 7.93 -5.50 -2.34
N LEU A 17 7.10 -4.84 -1.52
CA LEU A 17 6.62 -5.41 -0.27
C LEU A 17 5.79 -6.67 -0.50
N VAL A 18 4.85 -6.64 -1.43
CA VAL A 18 4.01 -7.79 -1.78
C VAL A 18 4.89 -8.95 -2.28
N ARG A 19 5.86 -8.66 -3.13
CA ARG A 19 6.82 -9.67 -3.60
C ARG A 19 7.61 -10.28 -2.45
N ALA A 20 8.07 -9.48 -1.51
CA ALA A 20 8.81 -9.96 -0.35
C ALA A 20 7.96 -10.86 0.57
N LEU A 21 6.67 -10.56 0.71
CA LEU A 21 5.76 -11.32 1.56
C LEU A 21 5.26 -12.61 0.91
N THR A 22 5.15 -12.65 -0.41
CA THR A 22 4.50 -13.76 -1.14
C THR A 22 5.45 -14.55 -2.02
N GLU A 23 6.65 -14.03 -2.29
CA GLU A 23 7.59 -14.54 -3.29
C GLU A 23 7.02 -14.54 -4.73
N MET A 24 5.91 -13.82 -4.94
CA MET A 24 5.26 -13.65 -6.25
C MET A 24 5.42 -12.22 -6.74
N ASP A 25 5.56 -12.07 -8.07
CA ASP A 25 5.58 -10.76 -8.71
C ASP A 25 4.14 -10.35 -9.03
N PRO A 26 3.58 -9.30 -8.39
CA PRO A 26 2.23 -8.84 -8.68
C PRO A 26 2.11 -8.09 -10.01
N ASP A 27 3.23 -7.58 -10.55
CA ASP A 27 3.25 -6.84 -11.81
C ASP A 27 3.22 -7.81 -12.99
N ARG A 28 2.11 -7.85 -13.68
CA ARG A 28 1.89 -8.80 -14.79
C ARG A 28 2.08 -8.19 -16.18
N TRP A 29 2.03 -6.85 -16.29
CA TRP A 29 2.18 -6.16 -17.56
C TRP A 29 3.63 -5.81 -17.81
N GLU A 30 4.13 -6.10 -19.02
CA GLU A 30 5.50 -5.77 -19.41
C GLU A 30 5.75 -4.25 -19.31
N GLU A 31 4.73 -3.44 -19.65
CA GLU A 31 4.81 -1.99 -19.52
C GLU A 31 4.99 -1.54 -18.05
N GLU A 32 4.36 -2.21 -17.09
CA GLU A 32 4.55 -1.94 -15.65
C GLU A 32 6.00 -2.20 -15.24
N LYS A 33 6.57 -3.31 -15.69
CA LYS A 33 7.97 -3.67 -15.42
C LYS A 33 8.94 -2.67 -16.03
N ARG A 34 8.68 -2.27 -17.27
CA ARG A 34 9.51 -1.31 -18.00
C ARG A 34 9.49 0.08 -17.35
N ARG A 35 8.35 0.55 -16.88
CA ARG A 35 8.20 1.85 -16.22
C ARG A 35 8.59 1.83 -14.75
N GLY A 36 8.68 0.65 -14.14
CA GLY A 36 8.93 0.51 -12.71
C GLY A 36 7.77 0.96 -11.84
N LEU A 37 6.53 0.93 -12.35
CA LEU A 37 5.33 1.30 -11.60
C LEU A 37 4.16 0.39 -11.96
N THR A 38 3.21 0.25 -11.03
CA THR A 38 1.98 -0.52 -11.20
C THR A 38 0.95 0.32 -11.94
N ILE A 39 0.39 -0.22 -13.04
CA ILE A 39 -0.64 0.43 -13.88
C ILE A 39 -2.02 -0.10 -13.54
N ASP A 40 -2.16 -1.40 -13.41
CA ASP A 40 -3.41 -2.09 -13.10
C ASP A 40 -3.26 -2.85 -11.78
N LEU A 41 -4.32 -3.54 -11.35
CA LEU A 41 -4.27 -4.33 -10.11
C LEU A 41 -3.40 -5.56 -10.28
N GLY A 42 -2.47 -5.76 -9.36
CA GLY A 42 -1.70 -6.98 -9.24
C GLY A 42 -2.28 -7.87 -8.14
N PHE A 43 -2.10 -9.19 -8.28
CA PHE A 43 -2.59 -10.16 -7.29
C PHE A 43 -1.47 -11.11 -6.90
N ALA A 44 -1.36 -11.36 -5.59
CA ALA A 44 -0.44 -12.35 -5.05
C ALA A 44 -1.04 -12.93 -3.77
N TRP A 45 -0.56 -14.08 -3.34
CA TRP A 45 -1.09 -14.75 -2.14
C TRP A 45 0.01 -15.52 -1.41
N THR A 46 -0.23 -15.77 -0.13
CA THR A 46 0.63 -16.61 0.69
C THR A 46 -0.16 -17.23 1.83
N THR A 47 0.41 -18.28 2.42
CA THR A 47 -0.11 -18.87 3.66
C THR A 47 0.82 -18.47 4.81
N LEU A 48 0.26 -17.86 5.84
CA LEU A 48 1.01 -17.44 7.02
C LEU A 48 1.42 -18.66 7.86
N PRO A 49 2.42 -18.53 8.74
CA PRO A 49 2.79 -19.62 9.67
C PRO A 49 1.64 -20.10 10.55
N SER A 50 0.64 -19.25 10.79
CA SER A 50 -0.58 -19.61 11.51
C SER A 50 -1.52 -20.54 10.74
N GLY A 51 -1.25 -20.76 9.44
CA GLY A 51 -2.13 -21.51 8.54
C GLY A 51 -3.18 -20.66 7.84
N ALA A 52 -3.24 -19.36 8.11
CA ALA A 52 -4.19 -18.46 7.46
C ALA A 52 -3.72 -18.10 6.04
N ASP A 53 -4.63 -18.15 5.07
CA ASP A 53 -4.37 -17.72 3.71
C ASP A 53 -4.65 -16.23 3.56
N VAL A 54 -3.71 -15.49 2.95
CA VAL A 54 -3.81 -14.07 2.70
C VAL A 54 -3.60 -13.79 1.22
N ALA A 55 -4.53 -13.07 0.62
CA ALA A 55 -4.41 -12.56 -0.74
C ALA A 55 -4.12 -11.06 -0.70
N PHE A 56 -3.16 -10.62 -1.48
CA PHE A 56 -2.80 -9.21 -1.62
C PHE A 56 -3.32 -8.67 -2.95
N VAL A 57 -3.95 -7.50 -2.90
CA VAL A 57 -4.30 -6.71 -4.07
C VAL A 57 -3.33 -5.53 -4.11
N ASP A 58 -2.39 -5.57 -5.04
CA ASP A 58 -1.42 -4.50 -5.21
C ASP A 58 -2.00 -3.44 -6.14
N VAL A 59 -2.11 -2.21 -5.64
CA VAL A 59 -2.77 -1.11 -6.35
C VAL A 59 -1.75 -0.13 -6.93
N PRO A 60 -2.09 0.53 -8.07
CA PRO A 60 -1.24 1.59 -8.61
C PRO A 60 -1.17 2.78 -7.65
N GLY A 61 0.00 3.39 -7.53
CA GLY A 61 0.23 4.55 -6.66
C GLY A 61 0.14 5.89 -7.37
N HIS A 62 0.28 5.93 -8.70
CA HIS A 62 0.27 7.15 -9.49
C HIS A 62 -1.15 7.72 -9.64
N GLU A 63 -1.31 9.04 -9.52
CA GLU A 63 -2.61 9.72 -9.60
C GLU A 63 -3.41 9.41 -10.87
N LYS A 64 -2.72 9.19 -12.00
CA LYS A 64 -3.30 8.81 -13.28
C LYS A 64 -4.13 7.51 -13.21
N PHE A 65 -3.81 6.64 -12.25
CA PHE A 65 -4.44 5.33 -12.09
C PHE A 65 -5.32 5.24 -10.82
N LEU A 66 -5.77 6.38 -10.30
CA LEU A 66 -6.56 6.42 -9.07
C LEU A 66 -7.85 5.57 -9.17
N GLY A 67 -8.49 5.53 -10.32
CA GLY A 67 -9.68 4.69 -10.54
C GLY A 67 -9.37 3.20 -10.35
N ASN A 68 -8.22 2.72 -10.82
CA ASN A 68 -7.79 1.34 -10.63
C ASN A 68 -7.47 1.06 -9.15
N MET A 69 -6.84 2.02 -8.47
CA MET A 69 -6.60 1.94 -7.03
C MET A 69 -7.90 1.78 -6.25
N LEU A 70 -8.91 2.62 -6.53
CA LEU A 70 -10.21 2.55 -5.86
C LEU A 70 -10.89 1.20 -6.07
N ALA A 71 -10.81 0.63 -7.27
CA ALA A 71 -11.37 -0.68 -7.59
C ALA A 71 -10.70 -1.80 -6.78
N GLY A 72 -9.40 -1.69 -6.52
CA GLY A 72 -8.65 -2.67 -5.74
C GLY A 72 -8.91 -2.59 -4.24
N VAL A 73 -8.98 -1.37 -3.71
CA VAL A 73 -9.18 -1.14 -2.27
C VAL A 73 -10.62 -1.38 -1.83
N GLY A 74 -11.60 -1.02 -2.66
CA GLY A 74 -13.01 -1.05 -2.28
C GLY A 74 -13.49 -2.34 -1.62
N PRO A 75 -13.16 -3.54 -2.14
CA PRO A 75 -13.57 -4.79 -1.52
C PRO A 75 -12.65 -5.29 -0.40
N ALA A 76 -11.49 -4.69 -0.19
CA ALA A 76 -10.52 -5.17 0.78
C ALA A 76 -10.84 -4.67 2.20
N PRO A 77 -10.94 -5.57 3.21
CA PRO A 77 -11.23 -5.16 4.59
C PRO A 77 -10.01 -4.60 5.32
N VAL A 78 -8.80 -4.84 4.83
CA VAL A 78 -7.53 -4.45 5.48
C VAL A 78 -6.60 -3.82 4.45
N VAL A 79 -5.87 -2.80 4.85
CA VAL A 79 -4.94 -2.07 3.98
C VAL A 79 -3.53 -2.06 4.57
N LEU A 80 -2.54 -2.28 3.72
CA LEU A 80 -1.15 -1.95 4.00
C LEU A 80 -0.89 -0.54 3.44
N PHE A 81 -0.78 0.45 4.30
CA PHE A 81 -0.47 1.82 3.89
C PHE A 81 1.04 2.01 3.92
N VAL A 82 1.63 2.18 2.74
CA VAL A 82 3.08 2.15 2.55
C VAL A 82 3.63 3.56 2.34
N VAL A 83 4.61 3.93 3.15
CA VAL A 83 5.34 5.19 3.02
C VAL A 83 6.84 4.89 3.03
N ALA A 84 7.57 5.42 2.06
CA ALA A 84 9.02 5.30 2.05
C ALA A 84 9.64 6.19 3.13
N ALA A 85 10.39 5.61 4.04
CA ALA A 85 10.95 6.31 5.19
C ALA A 85 11.98 7.38 4.81
N ASP A 86 12.65 7.23 3.65
CA ASP A 86 13.60 8.20 3.12
C ASP A 86 12.95 9.43 2.48
N GLU A 87 11.73 9.27 1.96
CA GLU A 87 11.01 10.38 1.27
C GLU A 87 9.89 10.98 2.13
N GLY A 88 9.26 10.19 2.99
CA GLY A 88 8.13 10.61 3.81
C GLY A 88 6.82 10.71 3.04
N TRP A 89 5.88 11.44 3.61
CA TRP A 89 4.53 11.62 3.05
C TRP A 89 4.59 12.40 1.74
N GLN A 90 3.90 11.90 0.70
CA GLN A 90 3.90 12.49 -0.64
C GLN A 90 2.47 12.78 -1.13
N ALA A 91 2.35 13.38 -2.33
CA ALA A 91 1.06 13.78 -2.90
C ALA A 91 0.08 12.62 -3.04
N GLN A 92 0.50 11.48 -3.62
CA GLN A 92 -0.39 10.33 -3.76
C GLN A 92 -0.68 9.64 -2.41
N SER A 93 0.17 9.83 -1.39
CA SER A 93 -0.16 9.39 -0.02
C SER A 93 -1.43 10.09 0.47
N THR A 94 -1.55 11.39 0.22
CA THR A 94 -2.76 12.18 0.53
C THR A 94 -3.97 11.68 -0.25
N ASP A 95 -3.83 11.46 -1.56
CA ASP A 95 -4.92 10.97 -2.41
C ASP A 95 -5.43 9.61 -1.92
N HIS A 96 -4.52 8.70 -1.59
CA HIS A 96 -4.87 7.38 -1.07
C HIS A 96 -5.51 7.45 0.31
N ARG A 97 -4.98 8.29 1.21
CA ARG A 97 -5.58 8.54 2.52
C ARG A 97 -7.04 9.01 2.39
N ASP A 98 -7.27 9.98 1.53
CA ASP A 98 -8.60 10.55 1.33
C ASP A 98 -9.56 9.54 0.71
N ALA A 99 -9.07 8.71 -0.23
CA ALA A 99 -9.85 7.62 -0.81
C ALA A 99 -10.22 6.56 0.23
N LEU A 100 -9.28 6.14 1.08
CA LEU A 100 -9.53 5.17 2.15
C LEU A 100 -10.57 5.69 3.15
N ARG A 101 -10.48 6.98 3.51
CA ARG A 101 -11.46 7.61 4.39
C ARG A 101 -12.86 7.62 3.76
N ALA A 102 -12.96 7.97 2.48
CA ALA A 102 -14.22 7.99 1.75
C ALA A 102 -14.84 6.59 1.63
N LEU A 103 -14.02 5.55 1.48
CA LEU A 103 -14.46 4.16 1.40
C LEU A 103 -14.76 3.53 2.77
N GLY A 104 -14.45 4.22 3.87
CA GLY A 104 -14.70 3.71 5.22
C GLY A 104 -13.80 2.55 5.63
N VAL A 105 -12.58 2.48 5.13
CA VAL A 105 -11.61 1.46 5.52
C VAL A 105 -11.15 1.71 6.95
N GLU A 106 -11.39 0.75 7.85
CA GLU A 106 -11.16 0.91 9.29
C GLU A 106 -9.91 0.18 9.79
N HIS A 107 -9.40 -0.80 9.03
CA HIS A 107 -8.31 -1.66 9.47
C HIS A 107 -7.12 -1.56 8.54
N GLY A 108 -5.93 -1.47 9.11
CA GLY A 108 -4.71 -1.40 8.32
C GLY A 108 -3.46 -1.51 9.16
N ILE A 109 -2.35 -1.60 8.46
CA ILE A 109 -1.00 -1.56 9.01
C ILE A 109 -0.23 -0.49 8.25
N ILE A 110 0.46 0.37 8.97
CA ILE A 110 1.34 1.38 8.38
C ILE A 110 2.72 0.76 8.21
N VAL A 111 3.22 0.75 6.99
CA VAL A 111 4.51 0.13 6.66
C VAL A 111 5.49 1.20 6.20
N LEU A 112 6.62 1.32 6.90
CA LEU A 112 7.72 2.19 6.51
C LEU A 112 8.74 1.37 5.72
N THR A 113 8.84 1.65 4.42
CA THR A 113 9.84 1.03 3.54
C THR A 113 11.13 1.85 3.51
N ARG A 114 12.21 1.27 2.99
CA ARG A 114 13.51 1.94 2.84
C ARG A 114 14.03 2.55 4.13
N SER A 115 13.77 1.92 5.26
CA SER A 115 14.23 2.41 6.56
C SER A 115 15.76 2.48 6.67
N ASP A 116 16.48 1.66 5.91
CA ASP A 116 17.93 1.68 5.77
C ASP A 116 18.46 2.97 5.11
N ARG A 117 17.64 3.69 4.37
CA ARG A 117 17.98 4.95 3.70
C ARG A 117 17.51 6.19 4.46
N ALA A 118 16.69 6.00 5.49
CA ALA A 118 16.11 7.10 6.25
C ALA A 118 17.16 7.78 7.14
N THR A 119 17.20 9.11 7.13
CA THR A 119 18.06 9.92 8.00
C THR A 119 17.29 10.54 9.16
N VAL A 120 15.96 10.48 9.15
CA VAL A 120 15.07 11.01 10.17
C VAL A 120 13.94 10.01 10.44
N ASP A 121 13.40 10.04 11.66
CA ASP A 121 12.21 9.26 12.01
C ASP A 121 10.96 10.00 11.52
N ARG A 122 10.20 9.36 10.64
CA ARG A 122 8.99 9.93 10.03
C ARG A 122 7.70 9.49 10.71
N THR A 123 7.78 8.74 11.79
CA THR A 123 6.60 8.20 12.48
C THR A 123 5.61 9.28 12.89
N ALA A 124 6.09 10.36 13.51
CA ALA A 124 5.24 11.47 13.96
C ALA A 124 4.57 12.20 12.79
N GLU A 125 5.31 12.42 11.68
CA GLU A 125 4.77 13.01 10.46
C GLU A 125 3.61 12.18 9.90
N ILE A 126 3.80 10.88 9.78
CA ILE A 126 2.81 9.97 9.22
C ILE A 126 1.59 9.86 10.13
N ARG A 127 1.80 9.77 11.43
CA ARG A 127 0.70 9.77 12.42
C ARG A 127 -0.14 11.04 12.34
N ALA A 128 0.49 12.21 12.16
CA ALA A 128 -0.20 13.48 12.02
C ALA A 128 -1.08 13.50 10.76
N GLU A 129 -0.58 12.97 9.64
CA GLU A 129 -1.33 12.89 8.39
C GLU A 129 -2.52 11.94 8.46
N LEU A 130 -2.48 10.91 9.30
CA LEU A 130 -3.54 9.92 9.47
C LEU A 130 -4.47 10.22 10.66
N ALA A 131 -4.24 11.31 11.41
CA ALA A 131 -4.94 11.60 12.66
C ALA A 131 -6.47 11.67 12.53
N ASP A 132 -6.97 12.17 11.39
CA ASP A 132 -8.41 12.33 11.13
C ASP A 132 -9.01 11.13 10.37
N THR A 133 -8.35 9.99 10.38
CA THR A 133 -8.80 8.80 9.69
C THR A 133 -9.00 7.63 10.63
N PRO A 134 -9.75 6.58 10.23
CA PRO A 134 -9.85 5.34 11.00
C PRO A 134 -8.51 4.63 11.24
N LEU A 135 -7.47 4.97 10.47
CA LEU A 135 -6.12 4.40 10.60
C LEU A 135 -5.22 5.16 11.59
N ALA A 136 -5.75 6.14 12.32
CA ALA A 136 -4.96 6.96 13.25
C ALA A 136 -4.19 6.11 14.29
N ASP A 137 -4.80 5.04 14.77
CA ASP A 137 -4.22 4.15 15.78
C ASP A 137 -3.71 2.81 15.19
N ALA A 138 -3.60 2.68 13.88
CA ALA A 138 -3.10 1.47 13.22
C ALA A 138 -1.64 1.19 13.58
N PRO A 139 -1.25 -0.10 13.77
CA PRO A 139 0.15 -0.45 14.00
C PRO A 139 1.06 -0.08 12.84
#